data_1d82ff00efd90baec3e1c2d1acec8fab
#
_entry.id   1d82ff00efd90baec3e1c2d1acec8fab
#
_cell.length_a   1.000
_cell.length_b   1.000
_cell.length_c   1.000
_cell.angle_alpha   90.00
_cell.angle_beta   90.00
_cell.angle_gamma   90.00
#
_symmetry.space_group_name_H-M   'P 1'
#
loop_
_entity.id
_entity.type
_entity.pdbx_description
1 polymer ?
#
loop_
_entity_poly.entity_id
_entity_poly.type
_entity_poly.pdbx_seq_one_letter_code
_entity_poly.pdbx_strand_id
1 'polypeptide(L)'
;VPQDWATHMIGHELTAMFGIDHGQTLAIVYPSLLEVMKEQKRSKLIQYAERVWEIKDKTDDEKIDLAISLTRAFFEKLGIKTHLSEYGVKKEQIADVVEQLKAHGMTELSETGKITPEVVQQILENAF
;
A
#
# COMPACT_ATOMS: atom_id res chain seq x y z
N VAL A 1 -14.94 5.73 -0.54
CA VAL A 1 -14.06 5.34 -1.51
C VAL A 1 -13.64 3.99 -1.26
N PRO A 2 -13.82 3.26 -2.20
CA PRO A 2 -13.41 1.95 -2.11
C PRO A 2 -12.02 1.91 -1.94
N GLN A 3 -11.60 1.89 -0.82
CA GLN A 3 -10.40 1.63 -0.65
C GLN A 3 -10.19 0.42 -0.83
N ASP A 4 -9.22 0.21 -1.05
CA ASP A 4 -8.76 -0.98 -1.24
C ASP A 4 -9.01 -1.79 -0.06
N TRP A 5 -9.95 -2.69 -0.19
CA TRP A 5 -10.15 -3.77 0.75
C TRP A 5 -8.83 -4.47 1.02
N ALA A 6 -7.94 -4.51 0.01
CA ALA A 6 -6.61 -5.07 0.16
C ALA A 6 -5.78 -4.35 1.22
N THR A 7 -5.77 -3.02 1.21
CA THR A 7 -5.05 -2.24 2.21
C THR A 7 -5.54 -2.59 3.61
N HIS A 8 -6.85 -2.68 3.77
CA HIS A 8 -7.47 -3.00 5.05
C HIS A 8 -7.10 -4.40 5.53
N MET A 9 -7.20 -5.40 4.65
CA MET A 9 -6.93 -6.79 5.03
C MET A 9 -5.45 -7.05 5.32
N ILE A 10 -4.57 -6.46 4.50
CA ILE A 10 -3.13 -6.56 4.75
C ILE A 10 -2.79 -5.86 6.06
N GLY A 11 -3.38 -4.70 6.31
CA GLY A 11 -3.17 -3.97 7.56
C GLY A 11 -3.61 -4.77 8.77
N HIS A 12 -4.75 -5.47 8.67
CA HIS A 12 -5.22 -6.33 9.76
C HIS A 12 -4.21 -7.43 10.10
N GLU A 13 -3.62 -8.05 9.08
CA GLU A 13 -2.61 -9.07 9.32
C GLU A 13 -1.37 -8.50 9.99
N LEU A 14 -0.93 -7.33 9.57
CA LEU A 14 0.22 -6.67 10.19
C LEU A 14 -0.05 -6.34 11.66
N THR A 15 -1.27 -5.91 11.96
CA THR A 15 -1.65 -5.62 13.35
C THR A 15 -1.66 -6.91 14.16
N ALA A 16 -2.23 -7.98 13.62
CA ALA A 16 -2.32 -9.26 14.33
C ALA A 16 -0.95 -9.89 14.57
N MET A 17 -0.05 -9.81 13.59
CA MET A 17 1.25 -10.47 13.69
C MET A 17 2.30 -9.64 14.43
N PHE A 18 2.28 -8.33 14.29
CA PHE A 18 3.37 -7.49 14.78
C PHE A 18 2.92 -6.40 15.76
N GLY A 19 1.64 -6.29 16.02
CA GLY A 19 1.12 -5.27 16.94
C GLY A 19 1.20 -3.84 16.42
N ILE A 20 1.27 -3.67 15.10
CA ILE A 20 1.35 -2.34 14.50
C ILE A 20 -0.05 -1.72 14.48
N ASP A 21 -0.18 -0.46 14.91
CA ASP A 21 -1.48 0.20 14.97
C ASP A 21 -2.09 0.37 13.59
N HIS A 22 -3.42 0.41 13.52
CA HIS A 22 -4.15 0.51 12.27
C HIS A 22 -3.73 1.73 11.42
N GLY A 23 -3.59 2.90 12.04
CA GLY A 23 -3.14 4.09 11.30
C GLY A 23 -1.74 3.92 10.74
N GLN A 24 -0.88 3.23 11.46
CA GLN A 24 0.48 2.95 11.01
C GLN A 24 0.49 1.95 9.86
N THR A 25 -0.37 0.92 9.93
CA THR A 25 -0.45 -0.06 8.84
C THR A 25 -0.93 0.60 7.55
N LEU A 26 -1.83 1.55 7.66
CA LEU A 26 -2.32 2.30 6.50
C LEU A 26 -1.17 3.08 5.86
N ALA A 27 -0.36 3.76 6.67
CA ALA A 27 0.78 4.52 6.18
C ALA A 27 1.85 3.65 5.52
N ILE A 28 1.98 2.40 5.96
CA ILE A 28 2.92 1.44 5.39
C ILE A 28 2.39 0.89 4.08
N VAL A 29 1.17 0.39 4.09
CA VAL A 29 0.61 -0.41 2.98
C VAL A 29 0.10 0.45 1.83
N TYR A 30 -0.58 1.54 2.14
CA TYR A 30 -1.29 2.30 1.11
C TYR A 30 -0.37 2.87 0.03
N PRO A 31 0.73 3.59 0.36
CA PRO A 31 1.61 4.09 -0.70
C PRO A 31 2.26 2.97 -1.52
N SER A 32 2.62 1.87 -0.88
CA SER A 32 3.24 0.74 -1.56
C SER A 32 2.26 0.03 -2.47
N LEU A 33 1.01 -0.09 -2.05
CA LEU A 33 -0.04 -0.67 -2.87
C LEU A 33 -0.25 0.20 -4.12
N LEU A 34 -0.28 1.51 -3.97
CA LEU A 34 -0.41 2.41 -5.10
C LEU A 34 0.75 2.26 -6.08
N GLU A 35 1.98 2.11 -5.56
CA GLU A 35 3.15 1.96 -6.41
C GLU A 35 3.11 0.67 -7.21
N VAL A 36 2.79 -0.44 -6.57
CA VAL A 36 2.73 -1.75 -7.22
C VAL A 36 1.57 -1.81 -8.22
N MET A 37 0.45 -1.19 -7.91
CA MET A 37 -0.76 -1.26 -8.72
C MET A 37 -0.93 -0.08 -9.66
N LYS A 38 0.10 0.76 -9.82
CA LYS A 38 -0.05 2.02 -10.53
C LYS A 38 -0.53 1.87 -11.98
N GLU A 39 -0.13 0.81 -12.66
CA GLU A 39 -0.57 0.61 -14.05
C GLU A 39 -2.04 0.25 -14.13
N GLN A 40 -2.52 -0.54 -13.19
CA GLN A 40 -3.92 -0.98 -13.18
C GLN A 40 -4.86 0.10 -12.67
N LYS A 41 -4.35 1.02 -11.86
CA LYS A 41 -5.14 2.11 -11.29
C LYS A 41 -4.79 3.46 -11.91
N ARG A 42 -4.20 3.43 -13.09
CA ARG A 42 -3.63 4.62 -13.74
C ARG A 42 -4.61 5.79 -13.80
N SER A 43 -5.79 5.55 -14.32
CA SER A 43 -6.80 6.59 -14.48
C SER A 43 -7.19 7.23 -13.15
N LYS A 44 -7.40 6.41 -12.13
CA LYS A 44 -7.77 6.89 -10.80
C LYS A 44 -6.62 7.65 -10.14
N LEU A 45 -5.40 7.21 -10.36
CA LEU A 45 -4.23 7.88 -9.79
C LEU A 45 -3.98 9.24 -10.43
N ILE A 46 -4.25 9.38 -11.73
CA ILE A 46 -4.17 10.66 -12.41
C ILE A 46 -5.18 11.63 -11.80
N GLN A 47 -6.42 11.18 -11.62
CA GLN A 47 -7.44 12.00 -10.99
C GLN A 47 -7.06 12.39 -9.57
N TYR A 48 -6.52 11.46 -8.82
CA TYR A 48 -6.07 11.70 -7.46
C TYR A 48 -4.97 12.77 -7.43
N ALA A 49 -3.99 12.66 -8.34
CA ALA A 49 -2.91 13.64 -8.43
C ALA A 49 -3.45 15.05 -8.73
N GLU A 50 -4.38 15.14 -9.66
CA GLU A 50 -4.92 16.42 -10.08
C GLU A 50 -5.85 17.04 -9.05
N ARG A 51 -6.68 16.23 -8.41
CA ARG A 51 -7.72 16.75 -7.52
C ARG A 51 -7.25 16.95 -6.09
N VAL A 52 -6.45 16.05 -5.58
CA VAL A 52 -5.99 16.12 -4.19
C VAL A 52 -4.70 16.92 -4.08
N TRP A 53 -3.75 16.67 -4.99
CA TRP A 53 -2.44 17.30 -4.91
C TRP A 53 -2.25 18.45 -5.87
N GLU A 54 -3.28 18.74 -6.68
CA GLU A 54 -3.29 19.84 -7.66
C GLU A 54 -2.06 19.81 -8.59
N ILE A 55 -1.61 18.62 -8.96
CA ILE A 55 -0.47 18.47 -9.84
C ILE A 55 -0.91 18.74 -11.27
N LYS A 56 -0.28 19.72 -11.92
CA LYS A 56 -0.60 20.12 -13.29
C LYS A 56 0.68 20.29 -14.07
N ASP A 57 0.53 20.37 -15.39
CA ASP A 57 1.66 20.61 -16.29
C ASP A 57 2.75 19.54 -16.23
N LYS A 58 2.36 18.31 -15.95
CA LYS A 58 3.28 17.17 -15.95
C LYS A 58 2.66 16.03 -16.75
N THR A 59 3.51 15.10 -17.17
CA THR A 59 3.01 13.90 -17.86
C THR A 59 2.22 13.04 -16.89
N ASP A 60 1.40 12.13 -17.42
CA ASP A 60 0.59 11.26 -16.58
C ASP A 60 1.46 10.41 -15.65
N ASP A 61 2.57 9.89 -16.15
CA ASP A 61 3.49 9.10 -15.32
C ASP A 61 4.08 9.94 -14.19
N GLU A 62 4.46 11.18 -14.49
CA GLU A 62 5.00 12.08 -13.47
C GLU A 62 3.95 12.43 -12.42
N LYS A 63 2.70 12.61 -12.84
CA LYS A 63 1.59 12.89 -11.91
C LYS A 63 1.40 11.72 -10.94
N ILE A 64 1.40 10.51 -11.47
CA ILE A 64 1.20 9.31 -10.65
C ILE A 64 2.34 9.15 -9.65
N ASP A 65 3.58 9.21 -10.13
CA ASP A 65 4.75 9.03 -9.27
C ASP A 65 4.83 10.10 -8.19
N LEU A 66 4.55 11.35 -8.56
CA LEU A 66 4.58 12.44 -7.60
C LEU A 66 3.47 12.30 -6.57
N ALA A 67 2.26 11.90 -6.99
CA ALA A 67 1.14 11.70 -6.07
C ALA A 67 1.45 10.61 -5.03
N ILE A 68 2.07 9.52 -5.46
CA ILE A 68 2.46 8.44 -4.55
C ILE A 68 3.53 8.93 -3.58
N SER A 69 4.53 9.65 -4.07
CA SER A 69 5.59 10.20 -3.22
C SER A 69 5.04 11.19 -2.22
N LEU A 70 4.11 12.06 -2.62
CA LEU A 70 3.48 13.03 -1.74
C LEU A 70 2.61 12.35 -0.69
N THR A 71 1.94 11.26 -1.05
CA THR A 71 1.14 10.49 -0.11
C THR A 71 2.02 9.90 0.99
N ARG A 72 3.14 9.29 0.61
CA ARG A 72 4.08 8.73 1.58
C ARG A 72 4.69 9.84 2.45
N ALA A 73 5.11 10.93 1.83
CA ALA A 73 5.71 12.06 2.53
C ALA A 73 4.73 12.70 3.52
N PHE A 74 3.44 12.70 3.18
CA PHE A 74 2.40 13.22 4.08
C PHE A 74 2.36 12.46 5.38
N PHE A 75 2.38 11.13 5.30
CA PHE A 75 2.40 10.30 6.51
C PHE A 75 3.68 10.51 7.31
N GLU A 76 4.81 10.63 6.63
CA GLU A 76 6.10 10.84 7.30
C GLU A 76 6.14 12.20 7.99
N LYS A 77 5.52 13.20 7.38
CA LYS A 77 5.41 14.54 7.97
C LYS A 77 4.59 14.52 9.25
N LEU A 78 3.62 13.61 9.35
CA LEU A 78 2.84 13.45 10.57
C LEU A 78 3.59 12.65 11.65
N GLY A 79 4.80 12.23 11.37
CA GLY A 79 5.60 11.46 12.31
C GLY A 79 5.34 9.96 12.25
N ILE A 80 4.65 9.49 11.22
CA ILE A 80 4.35 8.07 11.08
C ILE A 80 5.38 7.43 10.17
N LYS A 81 6.01 6.36 10.65
CA LYS A 81 6.97 5.61 9.84
C LYS A 81 6.24 4.82 8.78
N THR A 82 6.78 4.80 7.56
CA THR A 82 6.10 4.23 6.39
C THR A 82 6.73 2.96 5.85
N HIS A 83 7.73 2.43 6.53
CA HIS A 83 8.42 1.21 6.10
C HIS A 83 8.39 0.14 7.18
N LEU A 84 8.19 -1.11 6.77
CA LEU A 84 8.11 -2.23 7.72
C LEU A 84 9.38 -2.39 8.53
N SER A 85 10.54 -2.16 7.93
CA SER A 85 11.81 -2.29 8.63
C SER A 85 11.92 -1.35 9.81
N GLU A 86 11.21 -0.23 9.78
CA GLU A 86 11.22 0.73 10.87
C GLU A 86 10.42 0.26 12.08
N TYR A 87 9.63 -0.79 11.93
CA TYR A 87 8.85 -1.39 13.02
C TYR A 87 9.44 -2.72 13.50
N GLY A 88 10.67 -3.01 13.08
CA GLY A 88 11.35 -4.24 13.49
C GLY A 88 10.94 -5.49 12.73
N VAL A 89 10.18 -5.34 11.65
CA VAL A 89 9.79 -6.46 10.81
C VAL A 89 10.98 -6.86 9.93
N LYS A 90 11.26 -8.15 9.84
CA LYS A 90 12.35 -8.65 9.02
C LYS A 90 11.82 -9.09 7.66
N LYS A 91 12.68 -9.03 6.65
CA LYS A 91 12.28 -9.36 5.29
C LYS A 91 11.70 -10.77 5.18
N GLU A 92 12.26 -11.73 5.92
CA GLU A 92 11.76 -13.10 5.91
C GLU A 92 10.33 -13.19 6.42
N GLN A 93 9.90 -12.27 7.25
CA GLN A 93 8.56 -12.28 7.83
C GLN A 93 7.48 -11.84 6.84
N ILE A 94 7.88 -11.23 5.71
CA ILE A 94 6.93 -10.88 4.65
C ILE A 94 6.26 -12.14 4.12
N ALA A 95 7.01 -13.21 3.92
CA ALA A 95 6.45 -14.48 3.47
C ALA A 95 5.43 -15.02 4.47
N ASP A 96 5.67 -14.81 5.76
CA ASP A 96 4.76 -15.27 6.82
C ASP A 96 3.42 -14.51 6.73
N VAL A 97 3.45 -13.20 6.44
CA VAL A 97 2.23 -12.42 6.27
C VAL A 97 1.42 -12.95 5.09
N VAL A 98 2.09 -13.24 3.97
CA VAL A 98 1.44 -13.77 2.77
C VAL A 98 0.80 -15.12 3.07
N GLU A 99 1.49 -16.00 3.80
CA GLU A 99 0.96 -17.30 4.17
C GLU A 99 -0.27 -17.18 5.09
N GLN A 100 -0.26 -16.24 6.02
CA GLN A 100 -1.42 -16.02 6.89
C GLN A 100 -2.63 -15.54 6.10
N LEU A 101 -2.42 -14.65 5.12
CA LEU A 101 -3.51 -14.20 4.27
C LEU A 101 -4.09 -15.36 3.46
N LYS A 102 -3.24 -16.25 2.95
CA LYS A 102 -3.71 -17.45 2.24
C LYS A 102 -4.50 -18.35 3.18
N ALA A 103 -4.02 -18.54 4.39
CA ALA A 103 -4.68 -19.41 5.37
C ALA A 103 -6.07 -18.88 5.75
N HIS A 104 -6.27 -17.56 5.66
CA HIS A 104 -7.57 -16.97 5.94
C HIS A 104 -8.47 -16.88 4.70
N GLY A 105 -8.04 -17.47 3.58
CA GLY A 105 -8.82 -17.46 2.34
C GLY A 105 -8.79 -16.14 1.59
N MET A 106 -7.85 -15.27 1.93
CA MET A 106 -7.78 -13.94 1.33
C MET A 106 -6.84 -13.95 0.15
N THR A 107 -7.25 -14.58 -0.95
CA THR A 107 -6.39 -14.74 -2.12
C THR A 107 -6.67 -13.75 -3.24
N GLU A 108 -7.82 -13.06 -3.19
CA GLU A 108 -8.15 -12.03 -4.16
C GLU A 108 -8.68 -10.84 -3.37
N LEU A 109 -7.83 -9.85 -3.17
CA LEU A 109 -8.08 -8.81 -2.18
C LEU A 109 -8.62 -7.49 -2.73
N SER A 110 -8.78 -7.37 -4.03
CA SER A 110 -9.38 -6.15 -4.57
C SER A 110 -10.73 -6.45 -5.17
N GLU A 111 -11.52 -5.42 -5.40
CA GLU A 111 -12.82 -5.59 -6.04
C GLU A 111 -12.69 -6.14 -7.46
N THR A 112 -11.51 -6.04 -8.07
CA THR A 112 -11.25 -6.59 -9.39
C THR A 112 -10.63 -7.99 -9.33
N GLY A 113 -10.30 -8.48 -8.15
CA GLY A 113 -9.66 -9.77 -7.98
C GLY A 113 -8.22 -9.81 -8.46
N LYS A 114 -7.59 -8.66 -8.66
CA LYS A 114 -6.24 -8.62 -9.22
C LYS A 114 -5.13 -8.61 -8.18
N ILE A 115 -5.47 -8.48 -6.91
CA ILE A 115 -4.46 -8.50 -5.86
C ILE A 115 -4.40 -9.92 -5.30
N THR A 116 -3.44 -10.67 -5.81
CA THR A 116 -3.20 -12.06 -5.45
C THR A 116 -2.11 -12.12 -4.37
N PRO A 117 -1.83 -13.28 -3.77
CA PRO A 117 -0.75 -13.41 -2.79
C PRO A 117 0.61 -12.95 -3.34
N GLU A 118 0.89 -13.19 -4.62
CA GLU A 118 2.14 -12.72 -5.23
C GLU A 118 2.21 -11.22 -5.28
N VAL A 119 1.11 -10.55 -5.57
CA VAL A 119 1.04 -9.09 -5.59
C VAL A 119 1.16 -8.53 -4.16
N VAL A 120 0.56 -9.20 -3.18
CA VAL A 120 0.70 -8.81 -1.77
C VAL A 120 2.17 -8.85 -1.36
N GLN A 121 2.89 -9.88 -1.79
CA GLN A 121 4.31 -9.97 -1.48
C GLN A 121 5.08 -8.80 -2.09
N GLN A 122 4.76 -8.42 -3.33
CA GLN A 122 5.40 -7.26 -3.96
C GLN A 122 5.10 -5.97 -3.21
N ILE A 123 3.86 -5.79 -2.74
CA ILE A 123 3.48 -4.62 -1.97
C ILE A 123 4.29 -4.54 -0.67
N LEU A 124 4.39 -5.64 0.04
CA LEU A 124 5.12 -5.68 1.31
C LEU A 124 6.62 -5.51 1.11
N GLU A 125 7.17 -6.04 0.04
CA GLU A 125 8.58 -5.84 -0.29
C GLU A 125 8.86 -4.38 -0.64
N ASN A 126 7.94 -3.73 -1.34
CA ASN A 126 8.07 -2.30 -1.65
C ASN A 126 7.98 -1.47 -0.37
N ALA A 127 7.23 -1.94 0.61
CA ALA A 127 7.05 -1.24 1.89
C ALA A 127 8.14 -1.56 2.92
N PHE A 128 9.05 -2.45 2.58
CA PHE A 128 10.09 -2.83 3.52
C PHE A 128 11.14 -1.73 3.68
#